data_944d73b8ef58ba8f16a599cd3d80bad8
#
_entry.id   944d73b8ef58ba8f16a599cd3d80bad8
#
_cell.length_a   1.000
_cell.length_b   1.000
_cell.length_c   1.000
_cell.angle_alpha   90.00
_cell.angle_beta   90.00
_cell.angle_gamma   90.00
#
_symmetry.space_group_name_H-M   'P 1'
#
loop_
_entity.id
_entity.type
_entity.pdbx_description
1 polymer ?
#
loop_
_entity_poly.entity_id
_entity_poly.type
_entity_poly.pdbx_seq_one_letter_code
_entity_poly.pdbx_strand_id
1 'polypeptide(L)'
;MSIKKNKLRDRFNKKSSESFININSSLENDKFLFEEDIEASIAHATMLSSQKIISNKDSKKIISGLKKIRTEIKNNKFIFDDNLEDIHMNIESRLEELIGDAAERLHTGRSRNDQVVTDLKLWMKKDNILISKKLKKLKSALLQVASKNILITFPGLTHLQTAQPISCLLYTSPSPRDSLS
;
A
#
# COMPACT_ATOMS: atom_id res chain seq x y z
N MET A 1 -32.67 7.23 2.59
CA MET A 1 -31.32 6.84 2.16
C MET A 1 -31.05 7.51 0.83
N SER A 2 -30.22 8.53 0.80
CA SER A 2 -29.84 9.23 -0.44
C SER A 2 -28.87 8.34 -1.18
N ILE A 3 -29.21 7.93 -2.41
CA ILE A 3 -28.30 7.18 -3.29
C ILE A 3 -27.16 8.14 -3.64
N LYS A 4 -25.95 7.86 -3.18
CA LYS A 4 -24.75 8.61 -3.53
C LYS A 4 -24.58 8.56 -5.04
N LYS A 5 -24.64 9.73 -5.69
CA LYS A 5 -24.48 9.85 -7.14
C LYS A 5 -23.00 9.71 -7.50
N ASN A 6 -22.69 8.72 -8.34
CA ASN A 6 -21.37 8.61 -8.95
C ASN A 6 -21.29 9.59 -10.13
N LYS A 7 -20.74 10.77 -9.90
CA LYS A 7 -20.70 11.89 -10.88
C LYS A 7 -20.09 11.51 -12.24
N LEU A 8 -19.18 10.56 -12.28
CA LEU A 8 -18.59 10.06 -13.53
C LEU A 8 -19.56 9.22 -14.35
N ARG A 9 -20.52 8.55 -13.70
CA ARG A 9 -21.51 7.67 -14.35
C ARG A 9 -22.87 8.34 -14.57
N ASP A 10 -23.08 9.56 -14.06
CA ASP A 10 -24.32 10.32 -14.24
C ASP A 10 -24.66 10.63 -15.72
N ARG A 11 -23.71 10.42 -16.64
CA ARG A 11 -23.94 10.51 -18.08
C ARG A 11 -24.71 9.33 -18.68
N PHE A 12 -24.82 8.24 -17.96
CA PHE A 12 -25.50 7.03 -18.41
C PHE A 12 -26.85 6.88 -17.72
N ASN A 13 -27.92 6.82 -18.52
CA ASN A 13 -29.30 6.69 -18.03
C ASN A 13 -29.63 5.29 -17.45
N LYS A 14 -28.73 4.33 -17.60
CA LYS A 14 -28.90 2.95 -17.11
C LYS A 14 -27.92 2.64 -15.98
N LYS A 15 -28.37 1.91 -14.96
CA LYS A 15 -27.49 1.34 -13.94
C LYS A 15 -26.53 0.35 -14.60
N SER A 16 -25.29 0.35 -14.14
CA SER A 16 -24.30 -0.65 -14.56
C SER A 16 -24.79 -2.05 -14.16
N SER A 17 -24.47 -3.07 -14.96
CA SER A 17 -24.74 -4.45 -14.59
C SER A 17 -23.87 -4.88 -13.41
N GLU A 18 -24.33 -5.83 -12.62
CA GLU A 18 -23.58 -6.40 -11.51
C GLU A 18 -22.22 -6.96 -11.97
N SER A 19 -22.20 -7.67 -13.10
CA SER A 19 -20.95 -8.18 -13.68
C SER A 19 -19.96 -7.07 -14.04
N PHE A 20 -20.46 -5.93 -14.52
CA PHE A 20 -19.61 -4.78 -14.82
C PHE A 20 -19.01 -4.17 -13.55
N ILE A 21 -19.81 -4.04 -12.50
CA ILE A 21 -19.36 -3.54 -11.20
C ILE A 21 -18.27 -4.46 -10.65
N ASN A 22 -18.51 -5.76 -10.65
CA ASN A 22 -17.57 -6.75 -10.11
C ASN A 22 -16.24 -6.79 -10.86
N ILE A 23 -16.26 -6.63 -12.19
CA ILE A 23 -15.02 -6.60 -12.99
C ILE A 23 -14.20 -5.32 -12.76
N ASN A 24 -14.88 -4.19 -12.56
CA ASN A 24 -14.20 -2.90 -12.41
C ASN A 24 -13.84 -2.54 -10.96
N SER A 25 -14.42 -3.22 -9.96
CA SER A 25 -14.12 -2.94 -8.57
C SER A 25 -12.71 -3.41 -8.21
N SER A 26 -11.88 -2.51 -7.70
CA SER A 26 -10.56 -2.80 -7.15
C SER A 26 -10.50 -2.67 -5.63
N LEU A 27 -11.60 -2.28 -4.99
CA LEU A 27 -11.66 -1.92 -3.57
C LEU A 27 -11.04 -2.98 -2.64
N GLU A 28 -11.33 -4.26 -2.87
CA GLU A 28 -10.76 -5.35 -2.07
C GLU A 28 -9.24 -5.44 -2.17
N ASN A 29 -8.67 -5.03 -3.29
CA ASN A 29 -7.24 -5.08 -3.57
C ASN A 29 -6.50 -3.79 -3.20
N ASP A 30 -7.18 -2.64 -3.16
CA ASP A 30 -6.53 -1.34 -2.96
C ASP A 30 -6.88 -0.66 -1.64
N LYS A 31 -7.85 -1.16 -0.88
CA LYS A 31 -8.25 -0.59 0.41
C LYS A 31 -7.10 -0.45 1.43
N PHE A 32 -6.04 -1.24 1.30
CA PHE A 32 -4.88 -1.15 2.17
C PHE A 32 -3.95 0.04 1.82
N LEU A 33 -4.12 0.66 0.65
CA LEU A 33 -3.37 1.85 0.22
C LEU A 33 -3.91 3.16 0.79
N PHE A 34 -4.92 3.11 1.67
CA PHE A 34 -5.57 4.31 2.19
C PHE A 34 -4.61 5.30 2.86
N GLU A 35 -3.54 4.81 3.49
CA GLU A 35 -2.56 5.69 4.12
C GLU A 35 -1.76 6.48 3.09
N GLU A 36 -1.35 5.83 2.01
CA GLU A 36 -0.58 6.40 0.92
C GLU A 36 -1.44 7.41 0.16
N ASP A 37 -2.70 7.05 -0.15
CA ASP A 37 -3.63 7.97 -0.81
C ASP A 37 -3.88 9.24 0.03
N ILE A 38 -4.12 9.09 1.32
CA ILE A 38 -4.31 10.24 2.21
C ILE A 38 -3.04 11.09 2.31
N GLU A 39 -1.86 10.47 2.40
CA GLU A 39 -0.57 11.17 2.46
C GLU A 39 -0.31 11.96 1.18
N ALA A 40 -0.47 11.32 0.01
CA ALA A 40 -0.33 11.95 -1.29
C ALA A 40 -1.35 13.07 -1.51
N SER A 41 -2.61 12.85 -1.11
CA SER A 41 -3.69 13.83 -1.22
C SER A 41 -3.47 15.05 -0.31
N ILE A 42 -2.91 14.88 0.89
CA ILE A 42 -2.51 16.00 1.76
C ILE A 42 -1.37 16.80 1.11
N ALA A 43 -0.38 16.13 0.54
CA ALA A 43 0.72 16.79 -0.16
C ALA A 43 0.21 17.57 -1.37
N HIS A 44 -0.70 16.98 -2.16
CA HIS A 44 -1.32 17.62 -3.32
C HIS A 44 -2.14 18.86 -2.93
N ALA A 45 -3.00 18.78 -1.92
CA ALA A 45 -3.77 19.91 -1.43
C ALA A 45 -2.87 21.04 -0.90
N THR A 46 -1.76 20.68 -0.26
CA THR A 46 -0.75 21.66 0.22
C THR A 46 -0.09 22.37 -0.95
N MET A 47 0.32 21.62 -1.97
CA MET A 47 0.91 22.17 -3.20
C MET A 47 -0.06 23.09 -3.92
N LEU A 48 -1.32 22.68 -4.14
CA LEU A 48 -2.33 23.51 -4.80
C LEU A 48 -2.54 24.83 -4.08
N SER A 49 -2.52 24.83 -2.74
CA SER A 49 -2.64 26.04 -1.95
C SER A 49 -1.40 26.92 -2.03
N SER A 50 -0.19 26.34 -1.99
CA SER A 50 1.06 27.08 -2.12
C SER A 50 1.18 27.79 -3.47
N GLN A 51 0.66 27.18 -4.52
CA GLN A 51 0.59 27.75 -5.87
C GLN A 51 -0.63 28.65 -6.09
N LYS A 52 -1.41 28.93 -5.04
CA LYS A 52 -2.63 29.77 -5.10
C LYS A 52 -3.71 29.26 -6.08
N ILE A 53 -3.71 27.98 -6.41
CA ILE A 53 -4.71 27.33 -7.26
C ILE A 53 -6.00 27.12 -6.47
N ILE A 54 -5.88 26.75 -5.18
CA ILE A 54 -7.01 26.69 -4.26
C ILE A 54 -6.77 27.64 -3.07
N SER A 55 -7.84 28.00 -2.38
CA SER A 55 -7.73 28.88 -1.21
C SER A 55 -7.07 28.15 -0.03
N ASN A 56 -6.35 28.90 0.82
CA ASN A 56 -5.82 28.36 2.08
C ASN A 56 -6.92 27.81 2.98
N LYS A 57 -8.12 28.37 2.93
CA LYS A 57 -9.29 27.93 3.71
C LYS A 57 -9.73 26.53 3.25
N ASP A 58 -9.82 26.32 1.93
CA ASP A 58 -10.21 25.03 1.37
C ASP A 58 -9.13 23.95 1.62
N SER A 59 -7.87 24.29 1.41
CA SER A 59 -6.75 23.37 1.72
C SER A 59 -6.79 22.91 3.18
N LYS A 60 -6.97 23.82 4.13
CA LYS A 60 -7.09 23.46 5.56
C LYS A 60 -8.28 22.53 5.83
N LYS A 61 -9.42 22.78 5.20
CA LYS A 61 -10.61 21.91 5.32
C LYS A 61 -10.32 20.52 4.77
N ILE A 62 -9.75 20.43 3.57
CA ILE A 62 -9.38 19.16 2.91
C ILE A 62 -8.41 18.37 3.79
N ILE A 63 -7.32 18.98 4.25
CA ILE A 63 -6.32 18.32 5.09
C ILE A 63 -6.94 17.83 6.41
N SER A 64 -7.80 18.63 7.04
CA SER A 64 -8.50 18.24 8.27
C SER A 64 -9.45 17.07 8.04
N GLY A 65 -10.22 17.10 6.93
CA GLY A 65 -11.12 16.02 6.54
C GLY A 65 -10.36 14.71 6.27
N LEU A 66 -9.27 14.77 5.50
CA LEU A 66 -8.43 13.60 5.21
C LEU A 66 -7.82 12.98 6.48
N LYS A 67 -7.35 13.81 7.43
CA LYS A 67 -6.85 13.32 8.72
C LYS A 67 -7.94 12.63 9.54
N LYS A 68 -9.17 13.13 9.49
CA LYS A 68 -10.32 12.52 10.15
C LYS A 68 -10.65 11.17 9.54
N ILE A 69 -10.70 11.08 8.21
CA ILE A 69 -10.92 9.82 7.47
C ILE A 69 -9.84 8.79 7.83
N ARG A 70 -8.56 9.17 7.86
CA ARG A 70 -7.46 8.31 8.32
C ARG A 70 -7.74 7.71 9.70
N THR A 71 -8.24 8.52 10.61
CA THR A 71 -8.56 8.08 11.97
C THR A 71 -9.79 7.16 11.98
N GLU A 72 -10.79 7.44 11.16
CA GLU A 72 -11.98 6.57 11.00
C GLU A 72 -11.59 5.18 10.48
N ILE A 73 -10.72 5.09 9.47
CA ILE A 73 -10.25 3.81 8.91
C ILE A 73 -9.42 3.05 9.95
N LYS A 74 -8.45 3.69 10.60
CA LYS A 74 -7.60 3.07 11.63
C LYS A 74 -8.39 2.51 12.81
N ASN A 75 -9.50 3.15 13.14
CA ASN A 75 -10.35 2.73 14.25
C ASN A 75 -11.48 1.78 13.80
N ASN A 76 -11.46 1.29 12.57
CA ASN A 76 -12.52 0.44 11.98
C ASN A 76 -13.92 1.07 12.06
N LYS A 77 -14.00 2.40 11.96
CA LYS A 77 -15.26 3.17 11.96
C LYS A 77 -15.66 3.65 10.58
N PHE A 78 -14.80 3.48 9.60
CA PHE A 78 -15.06 3.82 8.20
C PHE A 78 -15.85 2.69 7.56
N ILE A 79 -16.94 3.03 6.88
CA ILE A 79 -17.77 2.07 6.15
C ILE A 79 -17.41 2.22 4.68
N PHE A 80 -16.82 1.17 4.12
CA PHE A 80 -16.56 1.10 2.68
C PHE A 80 -17.86 0.85 1.93
N ASP A 81 -18.06 1.54 0.82
CA ASP A 81 -19.19 1.36 -0.07
C ASP A 81 -18.74 0.56 -1.30
N ASP A 82 -19.18 -0.69 -1.38
CA ASP A 82 -18.84 -1.61 -2.47
C ASP A 82 -19.40 -1.17 -3.84
N ASN A 83 -20.31 -0.19 -3.87
CA ASN A 83 -20.77 0.41 -5.11
C ASN A 83 -19.79 1.45 -5.69
N LEU A 84 -18.80 1.84 -4.91
CA LEU A 84 -17.69 2.69 -5.34
C LEU A 84 -16.54 1.80 -5.81
N GLU A 85 -15.93 2.20 -6.91
CA GLU A 85 -15.02 1.36 -7.68
C GLU A 85 -13.72 1.04 -6.94
N ASP A 86 -13.21 1.99 -6.16
CA ASP A 86 -11.88 1.96 -5.55
C ASP A 86 -11.84 2.67 -4.18
N ILE A 87 -10.70 2.55 -3.50
CA ILE A 87 -10.44 3.24 -2.22
C ILE A 87 -10.48 4.76 -2.39
N HIS A 88 -10.01 5.27 -3.51
CA HIS A 88 -9.92 6.70 -3.75
C HIS A 88 -11.31 7.33 -3.84
N MET A 89 -12.25 6.68 -4.53
CA MET A 89 -13.65 7.12 -4.58
C MET A 89 -14.32 7.04 -3.21
N ASN A 90 -14.01 6.03 -2.42
CA ASN A 90 -14.51 5.90 -1.06
C ASN A 90 -14.02 7.07 -0.17
N ILE A 91 -12.73 7.40 -0.24
CA ILE A 91 -12.14 8.52 0.51
C ILE A 91 -12.70 9.87 0.01
N GLU A 92 -12.80 10.08 -1.31
CA GLU A 92 -13.35 11.30 -1.89
C GLU A 92 -14.82 11.49 -1.52
N SER A 93 -15.64 10.44 -1.61
CA SER A 93 -17.05 10.48 -1.20
C SER A 93 -17.21 10.84 0.28
N ARG A 94 -16.40 10.21 1.15
CA ARG A 94 -16.42 10.54 2.58
C ARG A 94 -15.94 11.94 2.86
N LEU A 95 -14.94 12.42 2.12
CA LEU A 95 -14.45 13.78 2.24
C LEU A 95 -15.53 14.79 1.88
N GLU A 96 -16.28 14.56 0.80
CA GLU A 96 -17.42 15.39 0.40
C GLU A 96 -18.50 15.46 1.49
N GLU A 97 -18.81 14.34 2.14
CA GLU A 97 -19.73 14.33 3.28
C GLU A 97 -19.26 15.19 4.46
N LEU A 98 -17.94 15.22 4.69
CA LEU A 98 -17.38 15.94 5.84
C LEU A 98 -17.21 17.44 5.62
N ILE A 99 -16.87 17.85 4.39
CA ILE A 99 -16.45 19.23 4.11
C ILE A 99 -17.23 19.91 2.96
N GLY A 100 -18.14 19.17 2.29
CA GLY A 100 -18.96 19.68 1.18
C GLY A 100 -18.13 20.03 -0.06
N ASP A 101 -18.55 21.07 -0.80
CA ASP A 101 -17.98 21.49 -2.11
C ASP A 101 -16.46 21.70 -2.12
N ALA A 102 -15.85 21.92 -0.95
CA ALA A 102 -14.40 22.06 -0.88
C ALA A 102 -13.65 20.77 -1.27
N ALA A 103 -14.30 19.60 -1.11
CA ALA A 103 -13.71 18.31 -1.45
C ALA A 103 -13.42 18.17 -2.95
N GLU A 104 -14.30 18.72 -3.81
CA GLU A 104 -14.13 18.64 -5.28
C GLU A 104 -12.84 19.28 -5.76
N ARG A 105 -12.32 20.27 -5.01
CA ARG A 105 -11.08 20.97 -5.36
C ARG A 105 -9.83 20.14 -5.15
N LEU A 106 -9.93 19.04 -4.40
CA LEU A 106 -8.80 18.12 -4.21
C LEU A 106 -8.33 17.47 -5.52
N HIS A 107 -9.27 17.20 -6.43
CA HIS A 107 -8.95 16.55 -7.72
C HIS A 107 -8.40 17.51 -8.78
N THR A 108 -8.25 18.81 -8.47
CA THR A 108 -7.76 19.82 -9.41
C THR A 108 -6.38 19.46 -9.94
N GLY A 109 -6.26 19.37 -11.28
CA GLY A 109 -4.98 19.10 -11.97
C GLY A 109 -4.38 17.71 -11.69
N ARG A 110 -5.19 16.74 -11.24
CA ARG A 110 -4.73 15.37 -10.94
C ARG A 110 -5.54 14.36 -11.76
N SER A 111 -4.86 13.40 -12.37
CA SER A 111 -5.49 12.23 -12.98
C SER A 111 -5.61 11.11 -11.93
N ARG A 112 -6.67 10.30 -12.01
CA ARG A 112 -6.80 9.08 -11.20
C ARG A 112 -5.63 8.13 -11.45
N ASN A 113 -5.14 8.03 -12.67
CA ASN A 113 -3.99 7.19 -13.01
C ASN A 113 -2.72 7.63 -12.28
N ASP A 114 -2.46 8.94 -12.20
CA ASP A 114 -1.31 9.47 -11.45
C ASP A 114 -1.43 9.19 -9.95
N GLN A 115 -2.65 9.31 -9.41
CA GLN A 115 -2.96 9.03 -8.01
C GLN A 115 -2.65 7.57 -7.66
N VAL A 116 -3.26 6.62 -8.36
CA VAL A 116 -3.10 5.17 -8.11
C VAL A 116 -1.63 4.75 -8.19
N VAL A 117 -0.91 5.21 -9.23
CA VAL A 117 0.52 4.85 -9.39
C VAL A 117 1.39 5.48 -8.31
N THR A 118 1.07 6.70 -7.87
CA THR A 118 1.81 7.37 -6.78
C THR A 118 1.64 6.62 -5.49
N ASP A 119 0.43 6.22 -5.14
CA ASP A 119 0.12 5.52 -3.90
C ASP A 119 0.80 4.15 -3.86
N LEU A 120 0.73 3.39 -4.95
CA LEU A 120 1.46 2.14 -5.09
C LEU A 120 2.98 2.33 -4.90
N LYS A 121 3.58 3.35 -5.52
CA LYS A 121 5.01 3.64 -5.36
C LYS A 121 5.37 4.03 -3.93
N LEU A 122 4.53 4.80 -3.26
CA LEU A 122 4.74 5.17 -1.85
C LEU A 122 4.69 3.94 -0.96
N TRP A 123 3.71 3.07 -1.15
CA TRP A 123 3.60 1.81 -0.45
C TRP A 123 4.82 0.91 -0.69
N MET A 124 5.19 0.67 -1.96
CA MET A 124 6.36 -0.12 -2.31
C MET A 124 7.65 0.42 -1.67
N LYS A 125 7.81 1.75 -1.62
CA LYS A 125 8.97 2.37 -0.97
C LYS A 125 9.01 2.07 0.53
N LYS A 126 7.89 2.17 1.22
CA LYS A 126 7.79 1.86 2.66
C LYS A 126 8.06 0.38 2.93
N ASP A 127 7.45 -0.51 2.18
CA ASP A 127 7.61 -1.94 2.34
C ASP A 127 9.02 -2.43 1.99
N ASN A 128 9.65 -1.86 0.97
CA ASN A 128 11.03 -2.19 0.64
C ASN A 128 12.00 -1.86 1.79
N ILE A 129 11.79 -0.74 2.47
CA ILE A 129 12.56 -0.39 3.68
C ILE A 129 12.33 -1.42 4.79
N LEU A 130 11.10 -1.85 5.00
CA LEU A 130 10.73 -2.84 6.02
C LEU A 130 11.34 -4.21 5.70
N ILE A 131 11.22 -4.67 4.45
CA ILE A 131 11.81 -5.94 3.98
C ILE A 131 13.32 -5.90 4.16
N SER A 132 14.00 -4.82 3.75
CA SER A 132 15.44 -4.66 3.93
C SER A 132 15.86 -4.75 5.40
N LYS A 133 15.10 -4.16 6.31
CA LYS A 133 15.36 -4.28 7.77
C LYS A 133 15.18 -5.73 8.26
N LYS A 134 14.13 -6.43 7.82
CA LYS A 134 13.88 -7.84 8.18
C LYS A 134 14.99 -8.75 7.65
N LEU A 135 15.44 -8.57 6.41
CA LEU A 135 16.55 -9.32 5.81
C LEU A 135 17.87 -9.08 6.56
N LYS A 136 18.17 -7.83 6.93
CA LYS A 136 19.37 -7.53 7.75
C LYS A 136 19.30 -8.23 9.11
N LYS A 137 18.14 -8.26 9.74
CA LYS A 137 17.94 -8.97 11.04
C LYS A 137 18.15 -10.48 10.88
N LEU A 138 17.58 -11.09 9.85
CA LEU A 138 17.78 -12.51 9.53
C LEU A 138 19.26 -12.82 9.29
N LYS A 139 19.93 -12.05 8.44
CA LYS A 139 21.36 -12.17 8.19
C LYS A 139 22.19 -12.11 9.47
N SER A 140 21.88 -11.15 10.36
CA SER A 140 22.60 -11.04 11.65
C SER A 140 22.36 -12.24 12.53
N ALA A 141 21.15 -12.79 12.59
CA ALA A 141 20.85 -13.99 13.38
C ALA A 141 21.61 -15.21 12.83
N LEU A 142 21.64 -15.40 11.52
CA LEU A 142 22.41 -16.48 10.90
C LEU A 142 23.91 -16.33 11.16
N LEU A 143 24.47 -15.13 11.07
CA LEU A 143 25.88 -14.89 11.39
C LEU A 143 26.19 -15.17 12.87
N GLN A 144 25.29 -14.85 13.79
CA GLN A 144 25.49 -15.16 15.20
C GLN A 144 25.50 -16.68 15.46
N VAL A 145 24.60 -17.43 14.82
CA VAL A 145 24.58 -18.90 14.91
C VAL A 145 25.88 -19.47 14.31
N ALA A 146 26.25 -18.99 13.12
CA ALA A 146 27.46 -19.41 12.45
C ALA A 146 28.72 -19.19 13.31
N SER A 147 28.86 -17.97 13.89
CA SER A 147 30.01 -17.62 14.74
C SER A 147 30.12 -18.48 15.98
N LYS A 148 29.00 -18.89 16.56
CA LYS A 148 28.98 -19.79 17.74
C LYS A 148 29.36 -21.22 17.42
N ASN A 149 29.19 -21.65 16.19
CA ASN A 149 29.34 -23.04 15.76
C ASN A 149 30.49 -23.26 14.76
N ILE A 150 31.41 -22.31 14.66
CA ILE A 150 32.47 -22.32 13.64
C ILE A 150 33.41 -23.54 13.74
N LEU A 151 33.59 -24.04 14.94
CA LEU A 151 34.47 -25.19 15.22
C LEU A 151 33.73 -26.53 15.26
N ILE A 152 32.40 -26.53 15.08
CA ILE A 152 31.63 -27.76 15.09
C ILE A 152 31.80 -28.50 13.75
N THR A 153 32.31 -29.71 13.85
CA THR A 153 32.40 -30.65 12.73
C THR A 153 31.31 -31.71 12.85
N PHE A 154 30.78 -32.13 11.71
CA PHE A 154 29.82 -33.23 11.65
C PHE A 154 30.08 -34.11 10.41
N PRO A 155 29.58 -35.37 10.39
CA PRO A 155 29.79 -36.23 9.25
C PRO A 155 29.00 -35.75 8.03
N GLY A 156 29.69 -35.50 6.93
CA GLY A 156 29.05 -35.35 5.62
C GLY A 156 28.57 -36.71 5.14
N LEU A 157 27.37 -36.75 4.59
CA LEU A 157 26.75 -37.98 4.07
C LEU A 157 26.62 -37.93 2.57
N THR A 158 26.94 -39.09 1.92
CA THR A 158 26.60 -39.35 0.53
C THR A 158 25.88 -40.68 0.45
N HIS A 159 24.75 -40.74 -0.25
CA HIS A 159 23.95 -41.99 -0.34
C HIS A 159 23.62 -42.62 1.01
N LEU A 160 23.31 -41.80 2.01
CA LEU A 160 23.03 -42.20 3.42
C LEU A 160 24.24 -42.87 4.12
N GLN A 161 25.45 -42.74 3.59
CA GLN A 161 26.68 -43.24 4.21
C GLN A 161 27.59 -42.08 4.58
N THR A 162 28.32 -42.23 5.67
CA THR A 162 29.30 -41.25 6.13
C THR A 162 30.44 -41.15 5.11
N ALA A 163 30.69 -39.95 4.61
CA ALA A 163 31.73 -39.70 3.63
C ALA A 163 32.94 -39.02 4.25
N GLN A 164 32.84 -37.77 4.64
CA GLN A 164 33.96 -37.02 5.21
C GLN A 164 33.48 -36.07 6.31
N PRO A 165 34.34 -35.68 7.26
CA PRO A 165 34.01 -34.61 8.21
C PRO A 165 33.90 -33.28 7.47
N ILE A 166 32.85 -32.54 7.76
CA ILE A 166 32.58 -31.19 7.19
C ILE A 166 32.32 -30.22 8.33
N SER A 167 32.58 -28.93 8.08
CA SER A 167 32.14 -27.88 8.97
C SER A 167 30.69 -27.50 8.71
N CYS A 168 29.93 -27.22 9.76
CA CYS A 168 28.54 -26.82 9.68
C CYS A 168 28.34 -25.63 8.72
N LEU A 169 29.26 -24.66 8.72
CA LEU A 169 29.20 -23.48 7.87
C LEU A 169 29.38 -23.75 6.39
N LEU A 170 30.27 -24.65 6.04
CA LEU A 170 30.56 -24.96 4.65
C LEU A 170 29.38 -25.63 3.95
N TYR A 171 28.63 -26.46 4.69
CA TYR A 171 27.54 -27.25 4.12
C TYR A 171 26.21 -26.49 4.05
N THR A 172 25.99 -25.55 4.98
CA THR A 172 24.72 -24.78 5.04
C THR A 172 24.74 -23.51 4.20
N SER A 173 25.90 -23.15 3.61
CA SER A 173 25.97 -22.00 2.70
C SER A 173 25.65 -22.44 1.28
N PRO A 174 24.58 -21.91 0.64
CA PRO A 174 24.29 -22.22 -0.75
C PRO A 174 25.46 -21.78 -1.64
N SER A 175 26.00 -22.73 -2.40
CA SER A 175 27.05 -22.44 -3.40
C SER A 175 26.40 -21.92 -4.69
N PRO A 176 27.07 -21.01 -5.43
CA PRO A 176 26.63 -20.64 -6.78
C PRO A 176 26.48 -21.83 -7.74
N ARG A 177 27.11 -22.97 -7.44
CA ARG A 177 26.98 -24.22 -8.21
C ARG A 177 25.65 -24.93 -7.99
N ASP A 178 25.01 -24.74 -6.84
CA ASP A 178 23.74 -25.39 -6.50
C ASP A 178 22.55 -24.73 -7.25
N SER A 179 22.74 -23.55 -7.83
CA SER A 179 21.74 -22.85 -8.62
C SER A 179 21.73 -23.24 -10.10
N LEU A 180 22.63 -24.15 -10.53
CA LEU A 180 22.80 -24.60 -11.94
C LEU A 180 22.36 -26.05 -12.14
N SER A 181 21.77 -26.71 -11.14
CA SER A 181 21.24 -28.08 -11.21
C SER A 181 19.74 -28.13 -11.37
#